data_7477b93bd9d06b7baa5214d9a27cdd3e
#
_entry.id   7477b93bd9d06b7baa5214d9a27cdd3e
#
_cell.length_a   1.000
_cell.length_b   1.000
_cell.length_c   1.000
_cell.angle_alpha   90.00
_cell.angle_beta   90.00
_cell.angle_gamma   90.00
#
_symmetry.space_group_name_H-M   'P 1'
#
loop_
_entity.id
_entity.type
_entity.pdbx_description
1 polymer ?
#
loop_
_entity_poly.entity_id
_entity_poly.type
_entity_poly.pdbx_seq_one_letter_code
_entity_poly.pdbx_strand_id
1 'polypeptide(L)'
;MDYQALYRMYRPQSFDDVVGQTHVTKTLRNAISKGKQSHAYIFSGPRGTGKTSIAKVFAKAINCLNSDDGEPCNECAICKGITQGTNNDVIEIDAASNNGVDEIRNIRDKVKYAPSESKYKVYIIDEVHMLTTGAFNALLKTLEEPPAHAIFILATTEPHKIPPTIISRAQRFDFKAISSDQIIDRLKYVANSQSLDYDDAALEFIAKASEGGMRDALSIMDQAIAFGDERLTLQDALNVTGSVDEAALNELFNDIVKSDVKAAFNRYHHFISEGKEVNRLINDMIYFVRDTIMNKTSNESVHFESLIHFDLDMLYKMIDIINDTLVSIRFSVNQSVHFEVLLVKLAEMIKTQPQTVQNVATASVANEPDNEMLLQRLEQLENELKTLKEQ
;
A
#
# COMPACT_ATOMS: atom_id res chain seq x y z
N MET A 1 31.77 10.45 -4.31
CA MET A 1 30.97 9.29 -4.71
C MET A 1 29.69 9.84 -5.29
N ASP A 2 29.27 9.34 -6.45
CA ASP A 2 27.97 9.76 -7.00
C ASP A 2 26.85 9.27 -6.09
N TYR A 3 25.95 10.16 -5.70
CA TYR A 3 24.77 9.84 -4.89
C TYR A 3 23.91 8.82 -5.61
N GLN A 4 23.60 7.72 -4.95
CA GLN A 4 22.70 6.70 -5.47
C GLN A 4 21.56 6.47 -4.47
N ALA A 5 20.32 6.59 -4.94
CA ALA A 5 19.12 6.41 -4.11
C ALA A 5 19.09 5.04 -3.41
N LEU A 6 18.64 5.00 -2.15
CA LEU A 6 18.61 3.80 -1.31
C LEU A 6 17.87 2.62 -1.97
N TYR A 7 16.75 2.87 -2.63
CA TYR A 7 15.99 1.81 -3.32
C TYR A 7 16.76 1.17 -4.50
N ARG A 8 17.81 1.82 -5.04
CA ARG A 8 18.70 1.26 -6.05
C ARG A 8 19.86 0.52 -5.40
N MET A 9 20.47 1.13 -4.39
CA MET A 9 21.63 0.58 -3.66
C MET A 9 21.26 -0.73 -2.95
N TYR A 10 20.11 -0.78 -2.29
CA TYR A 10 19.63 -1.95 -1.55
C TYR A 10 18.66 -2.83 -2.34
N ARG A 11 18.70 -2.74 -3.67
CA ARG A 11 17.94 -3.65 -4.55
C ARG A 11 18.45 -5.08 -4.38
N PRO A 12 17.57 -6.08 -4.13
CA PRO A 12 17.96 -7.48 -3.97
C PRO A 12 18.86 -7.97 -5.10
N GLN A 13 19.96 -8.63 -4.77
CA GLN A 13 20.91 -9.22 -5.70
C GLN A 13 20.85 -10.75 -5.72
N SER A 14 20.23 -11.37 -4.71
CA SER A 14 19.98 -12.81 -4.55
C SER A 14 18.53 -13.04 -4.14
N PHE A 15 18.04 -14.28 -4.17
CA PHE A 15 16.73 -14.60 -3.64
C PHE A 15 16.67 -14.48 -2.12
N ASP A 16 17.80 -14.70 -1.44
CA ASP A 16 17.90 -14.54 0.02
C ASP A 16 17.79 -13.07 0.48
N ASP A 17 18.14 -12.10 -0.39
CA ASP A 17 17.97 -10.66 -0.10
C ASP A 17 16.51 -10.20 -0.18
N VAL A 18 15.62 -11.03 -0.73
CA VAL A 18 14.23 -10.65 -0.98
C VAL A 18 13.40 -10.75 0.29
N VAL A 19 12.78 -9.65 0.67
CA VAL A 19 11.91 -9.58 1.84
C VAL A 19 10.47 -9.96 1.48
N GLY A 20 9.82 -10.78 2.32
CA GLY A 20 8.37 -11.01 2.30
C GLY A 20 7.80 -11.92 1.22
N GLN A 21 8.61 -12.44 0.25
CA GLN A 21 8.15 -13.22 -0.90
C GLN A 21 8.65 -14.67 -0.88
N THR A 22 8.81 -15.28 0.28
CA THR A 22 9.41 -16.62 0.47
C THR A 22 8.79 -17.72 -0.41
N HIS A 23 7.47 -17.67 -0.64
CA HIS A 23 6.78 -18.63 -1.48
C HIS A 23 7.19 -18.52 -2.97
N VAL A 24 7.46 -17.31 -3.47
CA VAL A 24 7.94 -17.06 -4.84
C VAL A 24 9.39 -17.47 -4.97
N THR A 25 10.26 -16.96 -4.08
CA THR A 25 11.71 -17.22 -4.15
C THR A 25 12.04 -18.70 -4.03
N LYS A 26 11.43 -19.41 -3.08
CA LYS A 26 11.59 -20.87 -2.90
C LYS A 26 11.15 -21.66 -4.12
N THR A 27 10.04 -21.29 -4.76
CA THR A 27 9.53 -21.99 -5.94
C THR A 27 10.45 -21.77 -7.14
N LEU A 28 10.91 -20.54 -7.36
CA LEU A 28 11.83 -20.19 -8.45
C LEU A 28 13.20 -20.88 -8.28
N ARG A 29 13.77 -20.85 -7.07
CA ARG A 29 15.03 -21.59 -6.75
C ARG A 29 14.90 -23.08 -7.06
N ASN A 30 13.84 -23.70 -6.58
CA ASN A 30 13.58 -25.13 -6.86
C ASN A 30 13.43 -25.44 -8.36
N ALA A 31 12.81 -24.53 -9.13
CA ALA A 31 12.69 -24.70 -10.57
C ALA A 31 14.07 -24.63 -11.26
N ILE A 32 14.94 -23.73 -10.79
CA ILE A 32 16.30 -23.57 -11.30
C ILE A 32 17.16 -24.79 -10.96
N SER A 33 17.22 -25.19 -9.69
CA SER A 33 18.02 -26.33 -9.22
C SER A 33 17.62 -27.65 -9.90
N LYS A 34 16.34 -27.82 -10.27
CA LYS A 34 15.81 -29.01 -10.95
C LYS A 34 15.86 -28.93 -12.48
N GLY A 35 16.29 -27.82 -13.05
CA GLY A 35 16.29 -27.58 -14.49
C GLY A 35 14.87 -27.58 -15.13
N LYS A 36 13.83 -27.19 -14.35
CA LYS A 36 12.42 -27.21 -14.77
C LYS A 36 11.84 -25.78 -14.89
N GLN A 37 12.57 -24.89 -15.53
CA GLN A 37 12.10 -23.52 -15.79
C GLN A 37 10.99 -23.51 -16.83
N SER A 38 9.95 -22.69 -16.63
CA SER A 38 8.95 -22.41 -17.64
C SER A 38 9.48 -21.39 -18.66
N HIS A 39 8.93 -21.42 -19.87
CA HIS A 39 9.24 -20.43 -20.91
C HIS A 39 8.59 -19.06 -20.63
N ALA A 40 7.57 -18.98 -19.80
CA ALA A 40 6.88 -17.73 -19.47
C ALA A 40 6.40 -17.69 -18.02
N TYR A 41 6.54 -16.51 -17.41
CA TYR A 41 6.15 -16.21 -16.05
C TYR A 41 5.30 -14.94 -16.02
N ILE A 42 4.30 -14.89 -15.15
CA ILE A 42 3.57 -13.68 -14.80
C ILE A 42 3.81 -13.38 -13.33
N PHE A 43 4.40 -12.22 -13.03
CA PHE A 43 4.59 -11.71 -11.68
C PHE A 43 3.55 -10.63 -11.43
N SER A 44 2.52 -10.94 -10.63
CA SER A 44 1.41 -10.03 -10.31
C SER A 44 1.41 -9.62 -8.84
N GLY A 45 1.03 -8.38 -8.56
CA GLY A 45 0.92 -7.88 -7.18
C GLY A 45 1.18 -6.38 -7.05
N PRO A 46 1.04 -5.82 -5.83
CA PRO A 46 1.17 -4.39 -5.59
C PRO A 46 2.51 -3.81 -6.04
N ARG A 47 2.54 -2.49 -6.23
CA ARG A 47 3.76 -1.76 -6.54
C ARG A 47 4.78 -1.91 -5.40
N GLY A 48 6.06 -1.83 -5.69
CA GLY A 48 7.11 -1.83 -4.68
C GLY A 48 7.42 -3.19 -4.01
N THR A 49 6.70 -4.28 -4.36
CA THR A 49 6.85 -5.61 -3.74
C THR A 49 7.98 -6.48 -4.28
N GLY A 50 8.79 -5.96 -5.21
CA GLY A 50 10.00 -6.62 -5.71
C GLY A 50 9.84 -7.43 -7.00
N LYS A 51 8.73 -7.34 -7.75
CA LYS A 51 8.47 -8.09 -9.00
C LYS A 51 9.65 -8.02 -9.99
N THR A 52 10.02 -6.82 -10.39
CA THR A 52 11.12 -6.59 -11.35
C THR A 52 12.49 -6.96 -10.76
N SER A 53 12.67 -6.81 -9.44
CA SER A 53 13.92 -7.22 -8.77
C SER A 53 14.09 -8.73 -8.78
N ILE A 54 13.04 -9.49 -8.43
CA ILE A 54 13.06 -10.96 -8.50
C ILE A 54 13.20 -11.42 -9.95
N ALA A 55 12.59 -10.74 -10.94
CA ALA A 55 12.79 -11.04 -12.34
C ALA A 55 14.27 -10.97 -12.74
N LYS A 56 14.99 -9.93 -12.29
CA LYS A 56 16.44 -9.77 -12.50
C LYS A 56 17.26 -10.83 -11.77
N VAL A 57 16.92 -11.12 -10.50
CA VAL A 57 17.59 -12.19 -9.74
C VAL A 57 17.40 -13.54 -10.43
N PHE A 58 16.19 -13.84 -10.88
CA PHE A 58 15.90 -15.06 -11.63
C PHE A 58 16.69 -15.12 -12.94
N ALA A 59 16.72 -14.03 -13.72
CA ALA A 59 17.51 -13.94 -14.96
C ALA A 59 19.01 -14.17 -14.72
N LYS A 60 19.56 -13.64 -13.60
CA LYS A 60 20.93 -13.93 -13.18
C LYS A 60 21.11 -15.40 -12.83
N ALA A 61 20.24 -15.96 -12.02
CA ALA A 61 20.37 -17.32 -11.50
C ALA A 61 20.36 -18.39 -12.60
N ILE A 62 19.46 -18.26 -13.60
CA ILE A 62 19.38 -19.23 -14.74
C ILE A 62 20.54 -19.10 -15.73
N ASN A 63 21.21 -17.94 -15.76
CA ASN A 63 22.34 -17.64 -16.64
C ASN A 63 23.67 -17.64 -15.91
N CYS A 64 23.69 -17.84 -14.59
CA CYS A 64 24.89 -17.82 -13.78
C CYS A 64 25.83 -18.97 -14.13
N LEU A 65 27.13 -18.66 -14.27
CA LEU A 65 28.13 -19.67 -14.55
C LEU A 65 28.45 -20.55 -13.32
N ASN A 66 28.26 -20.02 -12.12
CA ASN A 66 28.57 -20.65 -10.83
C ASN A 66 27.38 -20.55 -9.90
N SER A 67 26.19 -21.01 -10.38
CA SER A 67 24.98 -21.02 -9.54
C SER A 67 25.09 -22.09 -8.46
N ASP A 68 24.77 -21.77 -7.21
CA ASP A 68 24.71 -22.69 -6.10
C ASP A 68 23.26 -22.77 -5.59
N ASP A 69 22.71 -23.99 -5.57
CA ASP A 69 21.29 -24.26 -5.18
C ASP A 69 20.26 -23.28 -5.78
N GLY A 70 20.49 -22.87 -7.04
CA GLY A 70 19.62 -21.94 -7.76
C GLY A 70 19.81 -20.47 -7.39
N GLU A 71 20.80 -20.10 -6.56
CA GLU A 71 21.22 -18.74 -6.30
C GLU A 71 22.25 -18.24 -7.33
N PRO A 72 22.21 -16.95 -7.72
CA PRO A 72 23.24 -16.36 -8.56
C PRO A 72 24.49 -16.06 -7.73
N CYS A 73 25.69 -16.32 -8.27
CA CYS A 73 26.94 -16.04 -7.57
C CYS A 73 27.25 -14.54 -7.42
N ASN A 74 26.63 -13.68 -8.21
CA ASN A 74 26.86 -12.21 -8.26
C ASN A 74 28.27 -11.75 -8.65
N GLU A 75 29.21 -12.68 -8.90
CA GLU A 75 30.63 -12.39 -9.18
C GLU A 75 31.03 -12.66 -10.62
N CYS A 76 30.40 -13.62 -11.31
CA CYS A 76 30.74 -13.96 -12.69
C CYS A 76 30.37 -12.82 -13.67
N ALA A 77 30.94 -12.84 -14.86
CA ALA A 77 30.75 -11.81 -15.88
C ALA A 77 29.25 -11.61 -16.23
N ILE A 78 28.48 -12.72 -16.33
CA ILE A 78 27.06 -12.68 -16.61
C ILE A 78 26.27 -11.97 -15.50
N CYS A 79 26.50 -12.35 -14.23
CA CYS A 79 25.83 -11.72 -13.10
C CYS A 79 26.14 -10.21 -12.99
N LYS A 80 27.39 -9.83 -13.17
CA LYS A 80 27.81 -8.42 -13.18
C LYS A 80 27.20 -7.66 -14.35
N GLY A 81 27.23 -8.23 -15.55
CA GLY A 81 26.63 -7.64 -16.75
C GLY A 81 25.14 -7.40 -16.60
N ILE A 82 24.38 -8.36 -16.04
CA ILE A 82 22.92 -8.20 -15.79
C ILE A 82 22.67 -7.13 -14.73
N THR A 83 23.46 -7.09 -13.66
CA THR A 83 23.32 -6.07 -12.61
C THR A 83 23.59 -4.66 -13.14
N GLN A 84 24.59 -4.50 -14.01
CA GLN A 84 24.98 -3.23 -14.64
C GLN A 84 24.10 -2.86 -15.86
N GLY A 85 23.26 -3.80 -16.35
CA GLY A 85 22.43 -3.59 -17.54
C GLY A 85 23.22 -3.63 -18.86
N THR A 86 24.40 -4.23 -18.88
CA THR A 86 25.27 -4.35 -20.07
C THR A 86 25.13 -5.69 -20.80
N ASN A 87 24.42 -6.66 -20.20
CA ASN A 87 24.18 -7.95 -20.83
C ASN A 87 23.07 -7.87 -21.89
N ASN A 88 23.40 -8.22 -23.15
CA ASN A 88 22.49 -8.12 -24.29
C ASN A 88 21.41 -9.23 -24.33
N ASP A 89 21.54 -10.27 -23.54
CA ASP A 89 20.61 -11.40 -23.52
C ASP A 89 19.53 -11.25 -22.43
N VAL A 90 19.63 -10.24 -21.54
CA VAL A 90 18.60 -9.91 -20.58
C VAL A 90 18.06 -8.52 -20.90
N ILE A 91 16.87 -8.48 -21.48
CA ILE A 91 16.26 -7.28 -22.04
C ILE A 91 15.09 -6.85 -21.15
N GLU A 92 15.22 -5.69 -20.54
CA GLU A 92 14.15 -5.07 -19.72
C GLU A 92 13.41 -4.04 -20.57
N ILE A 93 12.09 -4.15 -20.58
CA ILE A 93 11.19 -3.30 -21.34
C ILE A 93 10.10 -2.78 -20.41
N ASP A 94 9.99 -1.48 -20.32
CA ASP A 94 8.87 -0.82 -19.63
C ASP A 94 7.73 -0.64 -20.64
N ALA A 95 6.63 -1.38 -20.44
CA ALA A 95 5.46 -1.31 -21.30
C ALA A 95 4.70 0.02 -21.15
N ALA A 96 4.91 0.80 -20.08
CA ALA A 96 4.31 2.12 -19.98
C ALA A 96 4.89 3.09 -21.03
N SER A 97 6.18 2.95 -21.34
CA SER A 97 6.88 3.73 -22.35
C SER A 97 6.88 3.09 -23.76
N ASN A 98 6.75 1.73 -23.82
CA ASN A 98 6.91 0.92 -25.03
C ASN A 98 5.71 -0.02 -25.22
N ASN A 99 4.51 0.53 -25.43
CA ASN A 99 3.25 -0.24 -25.48
C ASN A 99 2.79 -0.63 -26.89
N GLY A 100 3.53 -0.22 -27.91
CA GLY A 100 3.16 -0.35 -29.32
C GLY A 100 3.29 -1.78 -29.87
N VAL A 101 2.50 -2.09 -30.89
CA VAL A 101 2.55 -3.37 -31.61
C VAL A 101 3.91 -3.59 -32.27
N ASP A 102 4.51 -2.53 -32.80
CA ASP A 102 5.76 -2.63 -33.54
C ASP A 102 6.96 -2.95 -32.64
N GLU A 103 6.94 -2.44 -31.40
CA GLU A 103 7.97 -2.81 -30.41
C GLU A 103 7.90 -4.31 -30.07
N ILE A 104 6.71 -4.83 -29.86
CA ILE A 104 6.53 -6.28 -29.57
C ILE A 104 6.83 -7.13 -30.81
N ARG A 105 6.58 -6.64 -32.04
CA ARG A 105 7.01 -7.30 -33.27
C ARG A 105 8.54 -7.37 -33.36
N ASN A 106 9.24 -6.30 -33.02
CA ASN A 106 10.71 -6.27 -32.97
C ASN A 106 11.26 -7.32 -31.98
N ILE A 107 10.62 -7.45 -30.79
CA ILE A 107 10.97 -8.47 -29.81
C ILE A 107 10.76 -9.87 -30.42
N ARG A 108 9.59 -10.12 -31.01
CA ARG A 108 9.26 -11.40 -31.65
C ARG A 108 10.29 -11.78 -32.71
N ASP A 109 10.78 -10.83 -33.48
CA ASP A 109 11.77 -11.12 -34.54
C ASP A 109 13.17 -11.33 -33.96
N LYS A 110 13.54 -10.66 -32.87
CA LYS A 110 14.80 -10.80 -32.15
C LYS A 110 14.86 -12.11 -31.30
N VAL A 111 13.71 -12.60 -30.82
CA VAL A 111 13.65 -13.79 -29.97
C VAL A 111 14.09 -15.07 -30.68
N LYS A 112 14.01 -15.12 -32.03
CA LYS A 112 14.43 -16.26 -32.86
C LYS A 112 15.94 -16.49 -32.83
N TYR A 113 16.71 -15.44 -32.51
CA TYR A 113 18.17 -15.56 -32.48
C TYR A 113 18.63 -16.07 -31.12
N ALA A 114 19.57 -17.00 -31.15
CA ALA A 114 20.20 -17.55 -29.95
C ALA A 114 20.84 -16.43 -29.08
N PRO A 115 20.96 -16.65 -27.77
CA PRO A 115 21.70 -15.75 -26.91
C PRO A 115 23.17 -15.66 -27.30
N SER A 116 23.79 -14.50 -27.05
CA SER A 116 25.19 -14.24 -27.44
C SER A 116 26.19 -14.66 -26.37
N GLU A 117 25.87 -14.47 -25.10
CA GLU A 117 26.78 -14.68 -23.96
C GLU A 117 26.17 -15.59 -22.89
N SER A 118 24.85 -15.61 -22.80
CA SER A 118 24.10 -16.27 -21.74
C SER A 118 23.55 -17.63 -22.23
N LYS A 119 23.05 -18.44 -21.27
CA LYS A 119 22.37 -19.70 -21.59
C LYS A 119 20.95 -19.47 -22.13
N TYR A 120 20.27 -18.50 -21.54
CA TYR A 120 18.90 -18.14 -21.91
C TYR A 120 18.82 -16.64 -22.23
N LYS A 121 17.96 -16.32 -23.21
CA LYS A 121 17.57 -14.97 -23.56
C LYS A 121 16.31 -14.61 -22.78
N VAL A 122 16.41 -13.63 -21.88
CA VAL A 122 15.33 -13.29 -20.95
C VAL A 122 14.73 -11.94 -21.33
N TYR A 123 13.42 -11.92 -21.50
CA TYR A 123 12.65 -10.69 -21.73
C TYR A 123 11.83 -10.37 -20.49
N ILE A 124 12.16 -9.28 -19.82
CA ILE A 124 11.44 -8.76 -18.66
C ILE A 124 10.57 -7.61 -19.16
N ILE A 125 9.24 -7.80 -19.19
CA ILE A 125 8.29 -6.77 -19.60
C ILE A 125 7.59 -6.28 -18.34
N ASP A 126 7.97 -5.08 -17.91
CA ASP A 126 7.38 -4.45 -16.73
C ASP A 126 6.10 -3.68 -17.10
N GLU A 127 5.17 -3.59 -16.16
CA GLU A 127 3.83 -3.02 -16.31
C GLU A 127 3.11 -3.51 -17.59
N VAL A 128 3.20 -4.81 -17.84
CA VAL A 128 2.73 -5.44 -19.08
C VAL A 128 1.25 -5.15 -19.39
N HIS A 129 0.44 -4.81 -18.39
CA HIS A 129 -0.97 -4.41 -18.58
C HIS A 129 -1.14 -3.12 -19.39
N MET A 130 -0.08 -2.35 -19.58
CA MET A 130 -0.08 -1.13 -20.40
C MET A 130 0.05 -1.43 -21.92
N LEU A 131 0.35 -2.67 -22.31
CA LEU A 131 0.41 -3.06 -23.70
C LEU A 131 -0.94 -2.93 -24.39
N THR A 132 -0.94 -2.49 -25.63
CA THR A 132 -2.15 -2.47 -26.46
C THR A 132 -2.63 -3.89 -26.77
N THR A 133 -3.91 -4.06 -27.08
CA THR A 133 -4.49 -5.36 -27.48
C THR A 133 -3.73 -5.97 -28.66
N GLY A 134 -3.31 -5.13 -29.63
CA GLY A 134 -2.51 -5.57 -30.76
C GLY A 134 -1.12 -6.08 -30.38
N ALA A 135 -0.48 -5.46 -29.37
CA ALA A 135 0.79 -5.90 -28.82
C ALA A 135 0.67 -7.24 -28.09
N PHE A 136 -0.36 -7.44 -27.27
CA PHE A 136 -0.66 -8.74 -26.67
C PHE A 136 -0.83 -9.85 -27.74
N ASN A 137 -1.60 -9.57 -28.80
CA ASN A 137 -1.81 -10.52 -29.89
C ASN A 137 -0.50 -10.85 -30.63
N ALA A 138 0.39 -9.87 -30.79
CA ALA A 138 1.71 -10.12 -31.40
C ALA A 138 2.60 -11.03 -30.53
N LEU A 139 2.46 -10.94 -29.18
CA LEU A 139 3.21 -11.76 -28.22
C LEU A 139 2.71 -13.22 -28.18
N LEU A 140 1.39 -13.44 -28.40
CA LEU A 140 0.76 -14.76 -28.27
C LEU A 140 1.46 -15.85 -29.05
N LYS A 141 1.79 -15.59 -30.34
CA LYS A 141 2.47 -16.58 -31.19
C LYS A 141 3.81 -17.04 -30.62
N THR A 142 4.56 -16.14 -29.99
CA THR A 142 5.84 -16.45 -29.37
C THR A 142 5.68 -17.22 -28.05
N LEU A 143 4.60 -16.96 -27.31
CA LEU A 143 4.28 -17.70 -26.08
C LEU A 143 3.70 -19.09 -26.37
N GLU A 144 3.08 -19.30 -27.53
CA GLU A 144 2.57 -20.60 -27.97
C GLU A 144 3.69 -21.53 -28.45
N GLU A 145 4.64 -20.99 -29.23
CA GLU A 145 5.76 -21.72 -29.80
C GLU A 145 7.08 -21.04 -29.41
N PRO A 146 7.45 -21.06 -28.11
CA PRO A 146 8.64 -20.37 -27.64
C PRO A 146 9.91 -21.09 -28.09
N PRO A 147 10.94 -20.38 -28.59
CA PRO A 147 12.26 -20.95 -28.74
C PRO A 147 12.80 -21.48 -27.41
N ALA A 148 13.47 -22.62 -27.42
CA ALA A 148 13.94 -23.31 -26.21
C ALA A 148 14.87 -22.44 -25.31
N HIS A 149 15.50 -21.44 -25.91
CA HIS A 149 16.43 -20.52 -25.24
C HIS A 149 15.77 -19.24 -24.74
N ALA A 150 14.47 -19.03 -25.00
CA ALA A 150 13.78 -17.79 -24.67
C ALA A 150 12.89 -17.93 -23.41
N ILE A 151 13.00 -16.98 -22.49
CA ILE A 151 12.17 -16.91 -21.28
C ILE A 151 11.55 -15.52 -21.19
N PHE A 152 10.24 -15.49 -20.96
CA PHE A 152 9.48 -14.25 -20.76
C PHE A 152 9.07 -14.09 -19.30
N ILE A 153 9.26 -12.88 -18.75
CA ILE A 153 8.78 -12.51 -17.40
C ILE A 153 7.93 -11.27 -17.56
N LEU A 154 6.63 -11.42 -17.34
CA LEU A 154 5.63 -10.39 -17.49
C LEU A 154 5.25 -9.87 -16.09
N ALA A 155 5.69 -8.66 -15.73
CA ALA A 155 5.37 -8.06 -14.44
C ALA A 155 4.17 -7.11 -14.56
N THR A 156 3.27 -7.13 -13.58
CA THR A 156 2.07 -6.27 -13.58
C THR A 156 1.59 -5.93 -12.17
N THR A 157 1.04 -4.74 -12.02
CA THR A 157 0.25 -4.35 -10.84
C THR A 157 -1.25 -4.68 -11.02
N GLU A 158 -1.72 -4.86 -12.28
CA GLU A 158 -3.13 -5.03 -12.62
C GLU A 158 -3.37 -6.34 -13.39
N PRO A 159 -3.38 -7.50 -12.72
CA PRO A 159 -3.51 -8.80 -13.38
C PRO A 159 -4.84 -8.98 -14.12
N HIS A 160 -5.90 -8.27 -13.70
CA HIS A 160 -7.21 -8.33 -14.33
C HIS A 160 -7.25 -7.71 -15.74
N LYS A 161 -6.28 -6.87 -16.09
CA LYS A 161 -6.14 -6.28 -17.43
C LYS A 161 -5.38 -7.20 -18.42
N ILE A 162 -4.78 -8.28 -17.94
CA ILE A 162 -4.06 -9.21 -18.82
C ILE A 162 -5.06 -10.18 -19.49
N PRO A 163 -5.01 -10.35 -20.81
CA PRO A 163 -5.88 -11.29 -21.50
C PRO A 163 -5.75 -12.73 -20.97
N PRO A 164 -6.87 -13.47 -20.79
CA PRO A 164 -6.83 -14.87 -20.33
C PRO A 164 -5.99 -15.78 -21.22
N THR A 165 -5.88 -15.46 -22.51
CA THR A 165 -5.04 -16.17 -23.48
C THR A 165 -3.54 -16.11 -23.16
N ILE A 166 -3.07 -15.04 -22.55
CA ILE A 166 -1.69 -14.90 -22.05
C ILE A 166 -1.54 -15.67 -20.73
N ILE A 167 -2.50 -15.48 -19.80
CA ILE A 167 -2.46 -16.11 -18.47
C ILE A 167 -2.39 -17.64 -18.59
N SER A 168 -3.12 -18.26 -19.54
CA SER A 168 -3.14 -19.71 -19.73
C SER A 168 -1.81 -20.30 -20.22
N ARG A 169 -0.86 -19.47 -20.71
CA ARG A 169 0.44 -19.89 -21.27
C ARG A 169 1.64 -19.56 -20.41
N ALA A 170 1.42 -18.95 -19.24
CA ALA A 170 2.49 -18.54 -18.36
C ALA A 170 2.26 -19.04 -16.92
N GLN A 171 3.34 -19.32 -16.21
CA GLN A 171 3.27 -19.65 -14.81
C GLN A 171 3.09 -18.38 -13.98
N ARG A 172 1.98 -18.28 -13.24
CA ARG A 172 1.63 -17.11 -12.45
C ARG A 172 2.18 -17.19 -11.02
N PHE A 173 2.73 -16.07 -10.57
CA PHE A 173 3.19 -15.84 -9.20
C PHE A 173 2.56 -14.56 -8.67
N ASP A 174 1.83 -14.69 -7.55
CA ASP A 174 1.17 -13.56 -6.90
C ASP A 174 2.05 -13.05 -5.75
N PHE A 175 2.54 -11.83 -5.91
CA PHE A 175 3.31 -11.11 -4.91
C PHE A 175 2.36 -10.45 -3.92
N LYS A 176 2.68 -10.60 -2.64
CA LYS A 176 1.90 -10.01 -1.55
C LYS A 176 2.50 -8.68 -1.11
N ALA A 177 1.67 -7.80 -0.54
CA ALA A 177 2.17 -6.68 0.22
C ALA A 177 3.09 -7.20 1.34
N ILE A 178 4.21 -6.52 1.57
CA ILE A 178 5.16 -6.86 2.61
C ILE A 178 4.60 -6.35 3.94
N SER A 179 4.70 -7.15 5.01
CA SER A 179 4.21 -6.72 6.32
C SER A 179 5.03 -5.56 6.88
N SER A 180 4.41 -4.71 7.70
CA SER A 180 5.09 -3.58 8.32
C SER A 180 6.33 -4.01 9.11
N ASP A 181 6.25 -5.10 9.86
CA ASP A 181 7.38 -5.63 10.63
C ASP A 181 8.58 -5.97 9.73
N GLN A 182 8.33 -6.64 8.60
CA GLN A 182 9.38 -6.98 7.63
C GLN A 182 9.98 -5.75 6.97
N ILE A 183 9.18 -4.71 6.74
CA ILE A 183 9.67 -3.43 6.22
C ILE A 183 10.53 -2.75 7.28
N ILE A 184 10.08 -2.66 8.53
CA ILE A 184 10.84 -2.07 9.65
C ILE A 184 12.19 -2.77 9.81
N ASP A 185 12.20 -4.10 9.82
CA ASP A 185 13.46 -4.88 9.92
C ASP A 185 14.43 -4.53 8.78
N ARG A 186 13.91 -4.40 7.56
CA ARG A 186 14.74 -4.01 6.42
C ARG A 186 15.23 -2.56 6.50
N LEU A 187 14.39 -1.63 6.94
CA LEU A 187 14.78 -0.24 7.15
C LEU A 187 15.85 -0.12 8.26
N LYS A 188 15.71 -0.87 9.37
CA LYS A 188 16.74 -0.97 10.41
C LYS A 188 18.07 -1.50 9.86
N TYR A 189 18.02 -2.55 9.05
CA TYR A 189 19.22 -3.07 8.38
C TYR A 189 19.90 -2.00 7.52
N VAL A 190 19.12 -1.25 6.73
CA VAL A 190 19.63 -0.17 5.86
C VAL A 190 20.24 0.97 6.69
N ALA A 191 19.52 1.44 7.73
CA ALA A 191 19.99 2.49 8.63
C ALA A 191 21.33 2.11 9.30
N ASN A 192 21.42 0.91 9.84
CA ASN A 192 22.65 0.39 10.46
C ASN A 192 23.81 0.27 9.45
N SER A 193 23.52 -0.16 8.22
CA SER A 193 24.52 -0.27 7.15
C SER A 193 25.08 1.09 6.72
N GLN A 194 24.30 2.15 6.86
CA GLN A 194 24.68 3.53 6.56
C GLN A 194 25.21 4.28 7.79
N SER A 195 25.26 3.63 8.97
CA SER A 195 25.61 4.26 10.24
C SER A 195 24.73 5.47 10.57
N LEU A 196 23.44 5.40 10.16
CA LEU A 196 22.45 6.45 10.38
C LEU A 196 21.80 6.26 11.75
N ASP A 197 21.73 7.33 12.53
CA ASP A 197 20.90 7.38 13.75
C ASP A 197 19.44 7.62 13.38
N TYR A 198 18.51 6.95 14.08
CA TYR A 198 17.09 7.00 13.75
C TYR A 198 16.19 6.84 14.97
N ASP A 199 14.98 7.35 14.86
CA ASP A 199 13.88 7.08 15.77
C ASP A 199 13.09 5.84 15.30
N ASP A 200 12.79 4.89 16.19
CA ASP A 200 11.96 3.74 15.85
C ASP A 200 10.58 4.17 15.32
N ALA A 201 9.98 5.22 15.91
CA ALA A 201 8.72 5.80 15.45
C ALA A 201 8.77 6.31 14.00
N ALA A 202 9.92 6.81 13.54
CA ALA A 202 10.11 7.19 12.14
C ALA A 202 10.03 5.98 11.21
N LEU A 203 10.69 4.88 11.57
CA LEU A 203 10.68 3.66 10.75
C LEU A 203 9.30 2.99 10.73
N GLU A 204 8.59 2.97 11.86
CA GLU A 204 7.21 2.47 11.96
C GLU A 204 6.27 3.30 11.07
N PHE A 205 6.38 4.62 11.12
CA PHE A 205 5.60 5.51 10.28
C PHE A 205 5.91 5.29 8.78
N ILE A 206 7.19 5.20 8.39
CA ILE A 206 7.61 4.94 7.00
C ILE A 206 7.05 3.60 6.51
N ALA A 207 7.11 2.56 7.33
CA ALA A 207 6.58 1.24 7.00
C ALA A 207 5.06 1.29 6.77
N LYS A 208 4.32 2.01 7.63
CA LYS A 208 2.87 2.24 7.49
C LYS A 208 2.55 3.05 6.22
N ALA A 209 3.28 4.12 5.97
CA ALA A 209 3.08 5.02 4.83
C ALA A 209 3.42 4.38 3.46
N SER A 210 4.25 3.33 3.44
CA SER A 210 4.66 2.62 2.23
C SER A 210 3.65 1.58 1.72
N GLU A 211 2.57 1.30 2.47
CA GLU A 211 1.48 0.39 2.09
C GLU A 211 1.96 -0.99 1.60
N GLY A 212 3.03 -1.50 2.19
CA GLY A 212 3.62 -2.80 1.87
C GLY A 212 4.59 -2.80 0.67
N GLY A 213 4.97 -1.63 0.17
CA GLY A 213 5.95 -1.45 -0.91
C GLY A 213 7.36 -1.14 -0.38
N MET A 214 8.31 -2.07 -0.45
CA MET A 214 9.70 -1.83 -0.02
C MET A 214 10.38 -0.69 -0.79
N ARG A 215 10.09 -0.53 -2.08
CA ARG A 215 10.64 0.55 -2.90
C ARG A 215 10.17 1.91 -2.39
N ASP A 216 8.89 2.01 -2.05
CA ASP A 216 8.29 3.25 -1.56
C ASP A 216 8.81 3.56 -0.15
N ALA A 217 8.96 2.55 0.73
CA ALA A 217 9.57 2.70 2.05
C ALA A 217 11.00 3.24 1.98
N LEU A 218 11.85 2.65 1.13
CA LEU A 218 13.23 3.11 0.95
C LEU A 218 13.29 4.49 0.30
N SER A 219 12.34 4.84 -0.56
CA SER A 219 12.27 6.17 -1.16
C SER A 219 11.87 7.24 -0.16
N ILE A 220 10.89 6.96 0.72
CA ILE A 220 10.51 7.86 1.82
C ILE A 220 11.68 8.04 2.79
N MET A 221 12.34 6.94 3.18
CA MET A 221 13.51 6.99 4.05
C MET A 221 14.63 7.86 3.46
N ASP A 222 14.94 7.66 2.18
CA ASP A 222 15.97 8.41 1.46
C ASP A 222 15.67 9.92 1.43
N GLN A 223 14.42 10.29 1.16
CA GLN A 223 13.97 11.66 1.17
C GLN A 223 14.00 12.27 2.58
N ALA A 224 13.60 11.50 3.60
CA ALA A 224 13.60 11.96 4.98
C ALA A 224 15.03 12.19 5.50
N ILE A 225 15.98 11.34 5.11
CA ILE A 225 17.41 11.55 5.40
C ILE A 225 17.92 12.82 4.72
N ALA A 226 17.52 13.05 3.46
CA ALA A 226 17.95 14.24 2.73
C ALA A 226 17.31 15.55 3.25
N PHE A 227 16.17 15.45 3.94
CA PHE A 227 15.46 16.58 4.54
C PHE A 227 15.99 16.91 5.95
N GLY A 228 16.31 15.88 6.75
CA GLY A 228 16.86 16.03 8.10
C GLY A 228 18.38 16.27 8.10
N ASP A 229 18.95 16.55 9.27
CA ASP A 229 20.39 16.84 9.42
C ASP A 229 21.20 15.56 9.71
N GLU A 230 21.24 15.11 10.99
CA GLU A 230 22.12 14.01 11.44
C GLU A 230 21.37 12.73 11.83
N ARG A 231 20.05 12.86 12.13
CA ARG A 231 19.22 11.77 12.64
C ARG A 231 17.90 11.74 11.88
N LEU A 232 17.43 10.54 11.53
CA LEU A 232 16.10 10.34 10.95
C LEU A 232 15.03 10.44 12.04
N THR A 233 14.25 11.52 12.04
CA THR A 233 13.17 11.74 13.01
C THR A 233 11.80 11.45 12.41
N LEU A 234 10.80 11.21 13.29
CA LEU A 234 9.42 11.09 12.88
C LEU A 234 8.94 12.35 12.12
N GLN A 235 9.37 13.53 12.59
CA GLN A 235 8.97 14.80 11.95
C GLN A 235 9.49 14.92 10.52
N ASP A 236 10.71 14.44 10.23
CA ASP A 236 11.25 14.43 8.87
C ASP A 236 10.43 13.52 7.96
N ALA A 237 10.08 12.32 8.44
CA ALA A 237 9.23 11.39 7.70
C ALA A 237 7.83 11.95 7.42
N LEU A 238 7.20 12.62 8.40
CA LEU A 238 5.91 13.32 8.25
C LEU A 238 5.98 14.47 7.24
N ASN A 239 7.07 15.25 7.27
CA ASN A 239 7.26 16.37 6.36
C ASN A 239 7.40 15.90 4.91
N VAL A 240 8.22 14.89 4.68
CA VAL A 240 8.49 14.36 3.33
C VAL A 240 7.24 13.68 2.72
N THR A 241 6.45 13.00 3.55
CA THR A 241 5.22 12.34 3.06
C THR A 241 4.03 13.30 2.94
N GLY A 242 4.16 14.54 3.46
CA GLY A 242 3.06 15.47 3.55
C GLY A 242 1.95 15.04 4.51
N SER A 243 2.22 14.05 5.38
CA SER A 243 1.28 13.58 6.40
C SER A 243 1.20 14.53 7.58
N VAL A 244 0.11 14.42 8.32
CA VAL A 244 -0.12 15.15 9.57
C VAL A 244 0.12 14.18 10.73
N ASP A 245 0.70 14.67 11.82
CA ASP A 245 0.89 13.83 13.00
C ASP A 245 -0.45 13.49 13.68
N GLU A 246 -0.44 12.43 14.45
CA GLU A 246 -1.64 11.92 15.12
C GLU A 246 -2.22 12.91 16.13
N ALA A 247 -1.38 13.72 16.80
CA ALA A 247 -1.83 14.71 17.75
C ALA A 247 -2.60 15.84 17.06
N ALA A 248 -2.09 16.33 15.93
CA ALA A 248 -2.75 17.36 15.13
C ALA A 248 -4.05 16.87 14.49
N LEU A 249 -4.12 15.58 14.07
CA LEU A 249 -5.36 14.96 13.63
C LEU A 249 -6.38 14.82 14.77
N ASN A 250 -5.93 14.41 15.95
CA ASN A 250 -6.79 14.33 17.13
C ASN A 250 -7.39 15.70 17.48
N GLU A 251 -6.63 16.79 17.37
CA GLU A 251 -7.14 18.13 17.54
C GLU A 251 -8.16 18.53 16.46
N LEU A 252 -7.93 18.17 15.19
CA LEU A 252 -8.90 18.39 14.11
C LEU A 252 -10.22 17.66 14.40
N PHE A 253 -10.15 16.38 14.79
CA PHE A 253 -11.35 15.63 15.17
C PHE A 253 -12.03 16.19 16.42
N ASN A 254 -11.29 16.71 17.41
CA ASN A 254 -11.87 17.41 18.55
C ASN A 254 -12.66 18.65 18.13
N ASP A 255 -12.16 19.44 17.18
CA ASP A 255 -12.87 20.60 16.64
C ASP A 255 -14.17 20.17 15.93
N ILE A 256 -14.12 19.08 15.13
CA ILE A 256 -15.28 18.49 14.46
C ILE A 256 -16.31 17.99 15.48
N VAL A 257 -15.87 17.25 16.51
CA VAL A 257 -16.73 16.70 17.57
C VAL A 257 -17.44 17.81 18.35
N LYS A 258 -16.75 18.89 18.66
CA LYS A 258 -17.34 20.10 19.29
C LYS A 258 -18.23 20.87 18.33
N SER A 259 -18.30 20.48 17.08
CA SER A 259 -18.99 21.20 16.00
C SER A 259 -18.48 22.64 15.81
N ASP A 260 -17.25 22.90 16.17
CA ASP A 260 -16.58 24.18 15.89
C ASP A 260 -15.96 24.13 14.48
N VAL A 261 -16.84 24.28 13.47
CA VAL A 261 -16.45 24.26 12.05
C VAL A 261 -15.43 25.36 11.75
N LYS A 262 -15.48 26.50 12.46
CA LYS A 262 -14.52 27.58 12.25
C LYS A 262 -13.11 27.20 12.70
N ALA A 263 -12.99 26.55 13.86
CA ALA A 263 -11.71 26.04 14.35
C ALA A 263 -11.16 24.96 13.40
N ALA A 264 -12.01 24.01 12.96
CA ALA A 264 -11.63 22.99 12.01
C ALA A 264 -11.13 23.57 10.67
N PHE A 265 -11.77 24.59 10.12
CA PHE A 265 -11.31 25.30 8.92
C PHE A 265 -9.96 26.00 9.13
N ASN A 266 -9.78 26.69 10.24
CA ASN A 266 -8.51 27.34 10.54
C ASN A 266 -7.37 26.34 10.63
N ARG A 267 -7.59 25.19 11.25
CA ARG A 267 -6.61 24.10 11.34
C ARG A 267 -6.31 23.49 9.97
N TYR A 268 -7.32 23.26 9.16
CA TYR A 268 -7.14 22.81 7.77
C TYR A 268 -6.30 23.80 6.96
N HIS A 269 -6.62 25.10 7.01
CA HIS A 269 -5.84 26.11 6.30
C HIS A 269 -4.39 26.19 6.80
N HIS A 270 -4.16 25.94 8.09
CA HIS A 270 -2.81 25.82 8.65
C HIS A 270 -2.06 24.64 7.99
N PHE A 271 -2.66 23.45 7.92
CA PHE A 271 -2.05 22.30 7.25
C PHE A 271 -1.70 22.58 5.78
N ILE A 272 -2.61 23.23 5.05
CA ILE A 272 -2.33 23.61 3.66
C ILE A 272 -1.19 24.64 3.56
N SER A 273 -1.12 25.60 4.49
CA SER A 273 -0.03 26.58 4.52
C SER A 273 1.35 25.96 4.82
N GLU A 274 1.37 24.80 5.52
CA GLU A 274 2.56 23.98 5.74
C GLU A 274 2.89 23.05 4.58
N GLY A 275 2.14 23.11 3.47
CA GLY A 275 2.37 22.31 2.27
C GLY A 275 1.81 20.89 2.34
N LYS A 276 0.88 20.60 3.28
CA LYS A 276 0.23 19.29 3.35
C LYS A 276 -0.76 19.11 2.20
N GLU A 277 -0.79 17.92 1.59
CA GLU A 277 -1.68 17.62 0.45
C GLU A 277 -3.05 17.13 0.92
N VAL A 278 -4.12 17.65 0.28
CA VAL A 278 -5.51 17.32 0.64
C VAL A 278 -5.78 15.81 0.56
N ASN A 279 -5.31 15.15 -0.49
CA ASN A 279 -5.50 13.70 -0.66
C ASN A 279 -4.83 12.90 0.46
N ARG A 280 -3.65 13.33 0.89
CA ARG A 280 -2.92 12.69 1.98
C ARG A 280 -3.64 12.90 3.30
N LEU A 281 -4.08 14.11 3.58
CA LEU A 281 -4.83 14.45 4.79
C LEU A 281 -6.12 13.61 4.92
N ILE A 282 -6.85 13.40 3.81
CA ILE A 282 -8.04 12.52 3.82
C ILE A 282 -7.68 11.06 4.15
N ASN A 283 -6.59 10.54 3.58
CA ASN A 283 -6.12 9.19 3.90
C ASN A 283 -5.71 9.09 5.38
N ASP A 284 -4.99 10.08 5.90
CA ASP A 284 -4.60 10.13 7.30
C ASP A 284 -5.84 10.15 8.23
N MET A 285 -6.91 10.87 7.85
CA MET A 285 -8.19 10.84 8.58
C MET A 285 -8.84 9.44 8.54
N ILE A 286 -8.83 8.75 7.40
CA ILE A 286 -9.35 7.37 7.29
C ILE A 286 -8.58 6.44 8.22
N TYR A 287 -7.25 6.51 8.21
CA TYR A 287 -6.40 5.68 9.07
C TYR A 287 -6.63 5.98 10.55
N PHE A 288 -6.80 7.25 10.93
CA PHE A 288 -7.10 7.66 12.29
C PHE A 288 -8.42 7.05 12.80
N VAL A 289 -9.50 7.13 12.02
CA VAL A 289 -10.79 6.53 12.39
C VAL A 289 -10.70 5.02 12.41
N ARG A 290 -10.02 4.37 11.44
CA ARG A 290 -9.78 2.92 11.41
C ARG A 290 -9.05 2.45 12.66
N ASP A 291 -7.95 3.13 13.03
CA ASP A 291 -7.14 2.76 14.18
C ASP A 291 -7.95 2.90 15.48
N THR A 292 -8.84 3.91 15.56
CA THR A 292 -9.81 4.02 16.66
C THR A 292 -10.76 2.81 16.71
N ILE A 293 -11.28 2.35 15.56
CA ILE A 293 -12.15 1.15 15.49
C ILE A 293 -11.39 -0.10 15.96
N MET A 294 -10.17 -0.29 15.46
CA MET A 294 -9.35 -1.45 15.81
C MET A 294 -9.03 -1.49 17.30
N ASN A 295 -8.64 -0.36 17.88
CA ASN A 295 -8.36 -0.25 19.31
C ASN A 295 -9.60 -0.54 20.17
N LYS A 296 -10.79 -0.09 19.73
CA LYS A 296 -12.05 -0.41 20.44
C LYS A 296 -12.41 -1.90 20.39
N THR A 297 -12.04 -2.58 19.30
CA THR A 297 -12.36 -4.02 19.15
C THR A 297 -11.33 -4.94 19.81
N SER A 298 -10.06 -4.51 19.92
CA SER A 298 -8.96 -5.31 20.51
C SER A 298 -8.78 -5.10 22.02
N ASN A 299 -9.51 -4.17 22.65
CA ASN A 299 -9.31 -3.75 24.05
C ASN A 299 -7.88 -3.26 24.36
N GLU A 300 -7.16 -2.78 23.36
CA GLU A 300 -5.86 -2.15 23.56
C GLU A 300 -6.00 -0.71 24.06
N SER A 301 -4.97 -0.20 24.73
CA SER A 301 -4.98 1.18 25.25
C SER A 301 -5.09 2.19 24.11
N VAL A 302 -6.17 2.97 24.11
CA VAL A 302 -6.48 3.95 23.09
C VAL A 302 -5.69 5.23 23.32
N HIS A 303 -4.89 5.64 22.34
CA HIS A 303 -4.19 6.93 22.36
C HIS A 303 -5.03 8.11 21.84
N PHE A 304 -6.25 7.86 21.32
CA PHE A 304 -7.08 8.89 20.66
C PHE A 304 -8.32 9.22 21.48
N GLU A 305 -8.29 10.34 22.19
CA GLU A 305 -9.38 10.75 23.07
C GLU A 305 -10.61 11.26 22.30
N SER A 306 -10.44 11.89 21.14
CA SER A 306 -11.51 12.59 20.41
C SER A 306 -12.65 11.69 19.93
N LEU A 307 -12.35 10.48 19.47
CA LEU A 307 -13.33 9.56 18.87
C LEU A 307 -13.71 8.37 19.75
N ILE A 308 -13.09 8.22 20.93
CA ILE A 308 -13.28 7.03 21.78
C ILE A 308 -14.72 6.85 22.25
N HIS A 309 -15.47 7.95 22.40
CA HIS A 309 -16.84 7.95 22.93
C HIS A 309 -17.90 7.55 21.91
N PHE A 310 -17.59 7.56 20.61
CA PHE A 310 -18.54 7.18 19.57
C PHE A 310 -18.69 5.67 19.47
N ASP A 311 -19.88 5.19 19.12
CA ASP A 311 -20.14 3.79 18.82
C ASP A 311 -19.49 3.39 17.47
N LEU A 312 -19.44 2.08 17.21
CA LEU A 312 -18.84 1.57 15.98
C LEU A 312 -19.62 1.99 14.73
N ASP A 313 -20.94 2.07 14.82
CA ASP A 313 -21.80 2.46 13.70
C ASP A 313 -21.53 3.89 13.24
N MET A 314 -21.22 4.77 14.22
CA MET A 314 -20.82 6.15 13.92
C MET A 314 -19.46 6.22 13.24
N LEU A 315 -18.49 5.47 13.74
CA LEU A 315 -17.15 5.42 13.17
C LEU A 315 -17.18 4.85 11.74
N TYR A 316 -18.00 3.83 11.47
CA TYR A 316 -18.21 3.33 10.10
C TYR A 316 -18.79 4.39 9.17
N LYS A 317 -19.81 5.13 9.61
CA LYS A 317 -20.37 6.24 8.83
C LYS A 317 -19.36 7.35 8.57
N MET A 318 -18.47 7.64 9.54
CA MET A 318 -17.36 8.59 9.32
C MET A 318 -16.46 8.12 8.18
N ILE A 319 -16.03 6.85 8.19
CA ILE A 319 -15.21 6.26 7.13
C ILE A 319 -15.91 6.37 5.77
N ASP A 320 -17.20 6.06 5.70
CA ASP A 320 -17.97 6.12 4.45
C ASP A 320 -17.97 7.55 3.88
N ILE A 321 -18.27 8.56 4.70
CA ILE A 321 -18.29 9.97 4.28
C ILE A 321 -16.90 10.42 3.82
N ILE A 322 -15.84 10.05 4.55
CA ILE A 322 -14.47 10.41 4.21
C ILE A 322 -14.05 9.72 2.89
N ASN A 323 -14.40 8.44 2.72
CA ASN A 323 -14.08 7.67 1.52
C ASN A 323 -14.83 8.19 0.27
N ASP A 324 -16.11 8.55 0.40
CA ASP A 324 -16.89 9.17 -0.67
C ASP A 324 -16.25 10.49 -1.12
N THR A 325 -15.72 11.26 -0.17
CA THR A 325 -15.00 12.49 -0.46
C THR A 325 -13.67 12.19 -1.18
N LEU A 326 -12.92 11.19 -0.76
CA LEU A 326 -11.68 10.77 -1.41
C LEU A 326 -11.91 10.38 -2.88
N VAL A 327 -13.00 9.67 -3.18
CA VAL A 327 -13.39 9.32 -4.55
C VAL A 327 -13.75 10.57 -5.35
N SER A 328 -14.52 11.50 -4.76
CA SER A 328 -14.97 12.72 -5.44
C SER A 328 -13.81 13.66 -5.78
N ILE A 329 -12.82 13.76 -4.91
CA ILE A 329 -11.65 14.65 -5.10
C ILE A 329 -10.78 14.21 -6.29
N ARG A 330 -10.69 12.92 -6.61
CA ARG A 330 -9.87 12.42 -7.72
C ARG A 330 -10.19 13.07 -9.08
N PHE A 331 -11.43 13.49 -9.26
CA PHE A 331 -11.90 14.09 -10.52
C PHE A 331 -12.18 15.59 -10.41
N SER A 332 -11.87 16.21 -9.26
CA SER A 332 -12.15 17.61 -9.00
C SER A 332 -10.93 18.50 -9.21
N VAL A 333 -11.17 19.66 -9.80
CA VAL A 333 -10.16 20.74 -9.92
C VAL A 333 -9.98 21.46 -8.56
N ASN A 334 -11.03 21.52 -7.73
CA ASN A 334 -11.04 22.25 -6.46
C ASN A 334 -11.07 21.30 -5.25
N GLN A 335 -9.95 20.64 -4.98
CA GLN A 335 -9.84 19.68 -3.89
C GLN A 335 -10.14 20.29 -2.51
N SER A 336 -9.71 21.53 -2.27
CA SER A 336 -9.93 22.24 -1.00
C SER A 336 -11.41 22.38 -0.64
N VAL A 337 -12.27 22.72 -1.63
CA VAL A 337 -13.72 22.87 -1.40
C VAL A 337 -14.34 21.55 -0.96
N HIS A 338 -13.93 20.43 -1.55
CA HIS A 338 -14.44 19.11 -1.15
C HIS A 338 -14.03 18.76 0.28
N PHE A 339 -12.81 19.13 0.67
CA PHE A 339 -12.36 18.92 2.05
C PHE A 339 -13.11 19.79 3.06
N GLU A 340 -13.34 21.07 2.75
CA GLU A 340 -14.14 21.95 3.59
C GLU A 340 -15.58 21.42 3.77
N VAL A 341 -16.19 20.95 2.68
CA VAL A 341 -17.52 20.28 2.74
C VAL A 341 -17.48 19.01 3.56
N LEU A 342 -16.41 18.23 3.51
CA LEU A 342 -16.21 17.05 4.35
C LEU A 342 -16.26 17.42 5.84
N LEU A 343 -15.52 18.45 6.26
CA LEU A 343 -15.51 18.91 7.66
C LEU A 343 -16.91 19.27 8.14
N VAL A 344 -17.70 19.99 7.31
CA VAL A 344 -19.09 20.35 7.62
C VAL A 344 -19.96 19.11 7.75
N LYS A 345 -19.90 18.16 6.80
CA LYS A 345 -20.68 16.92 6.82
C LYS A 345 -20.41 16.09 8.09
N LEU A 346 -19.12 15.96 8.48
CA LEU A 346 -18.75 15.24 9.70
C LEU A 346 -19.30 15.93 10.94
N ALA A 347 -19.20 17.26 11.02
CA ALA A 347 -19.74 18.03 12.15
C ALA A 347 -21.27 17.94 12.24
N GLU A 348 -21.99 18.01 11.10
CA GLU A 348 -23.45 17.87 11.05
C GLU A 348 -23.92 16.47 11.44
N MET A 349 -23.21 15.43 10.97
CA MET A 349 -23.52 14.05 11.30
C MET A 349 -23.45 13.82 12.81
N ILE A 350 -22.43 14.40 13.48
CA ILE A 350 -22.25 14.29 14.93
C ILE A 350 -23.38 15.01 15.67
N LYS A 351 -23.82 16.18 15.20
CA LYS A 351 -24.94 16.94 15.82
C LYS A 351 -26.29 16.22 15.76
N THR A 352 -26.53 15.44 14.72
CA THR A 352 -27.82 14.80 14.48
C THR A 352 -28.06 13.54 15.32
N GLN A 353 -27.07 13.06 16.07
CA GLN A 353 -27.30 11.98 17.03
C GLN A 353 -27.86 12.52 18.36
N PRO A 354 -28.92 11.91 18.91
CA PRO A 354 -29.33 12.20 20.28
C PRO A 354 -28.17 11.82 21.22
N GLN A 355 -27.57 12.81 21.84
CA GLN A 355 -26.57 12.59 22.87
C GLN A 355 -27.20 11.76 23.98
N THR A 356 -26.88 10.50 24.06
CA THR A 356 -27.02 9.72 25.29
C THR A 356 -25.97 10.25 26.25
N VAL A 357 -26.31 11.38 26.87
CA VAL A 357 -25.55 11.94 27.96
C VAL A 357 -25.66 10.95 29.11
N GLN A 358 -24.64 10.12 29.31
CA GLN A 358 -24.40 9.51 30.59
C GLN A 358 -23.97 10.64 31.54
N ASN A 359 -25.00 11.36 32.07
CA ASN A 359 -24.84 12.18 33.25
C ASN A 359 -24.46 11.25 34.41
N VAL A 360 -23.20 11.19 34.74
CA VAL A 360 -22.78 10.82 36.07
C VAL A 360 -23.16 12.03 36.94
N ALA A 361 -24.44 12.14 37.26
CA ALA A 361 -24.94 13.09 38.22
C ALA A 361 -24.56 12.58 39.61
N THR A 362 -23.75 13.36 40.29
CA THR A 362 -23.78 13.43 41.75
C THR A 362 -25.21 13.74 42.15
N ALA A 363 -25.95 12.72 42.53
CA ALA A 363 -27.31 12.85 43.05
C ALA A 363 -27.29 13.52 44.38
N SER A 364 -27.75 14.78 44.40
CA SER A 364 -28.39 15.30 45.59
C SER A 364 -29.88 14.93 45.56
N VAL A 365 -30.29 14.19 46.58
CA VAL A 365 -31.66 13.73 46.86
C VAL A 365 -32.61 14.89 46.91
N ALA A 366 -33.66 14.95 46.05
CA ALA A 366 -34.91 15.61 46.33
C ALA A 366 -36.02 15.15 45.37
N ASN A 367 -37.04 14.51 45.98
CA ASN A 367 -38.45 14.40 45.59
C ASN A 367 -38.85 13.44 44.45
N GLU A 368 -39.24 12.24 44.86
CA GLU A 368 -40.30 11.46 44.21
C GLU A 368 -41.67 12.14 44.46
N PRO A 369 -42.47 12.44 43.39
CA PRO A 369 -43.77 11.80 43.31
C PRO A 369 -44.29 11.46 41.89
N ASP A 370 -43.46 11.60 40.83
CA ASP A 370 -43.98 11.34 39.46
C ASP A 370 -43.87 9.87 38.97
N ASN A 371 -43.13 9.03 39.65
CA ASN A 371 -42.97 7.64 39.24
C ASN A 371 -44.18 6.72 39.52
N GLU A 372 -44.96 7.02 40.57
CA GLU A 372 -46.16 6.24 40.90
C GLU A 372 -47.28 6.43 39.84
N MET A 373 -47.41 7.65 39.35
CA MET A 373 -48.41 7.99 38.33
C MET A 373 -48.09 7.38 36.93
N LEU A 374 -46.78 7.29 36.62
CA LEU A 374 -46.31 6.63 35.40
C LEU A 374 -46.44 5.10 35.45
N LEU A 375 -46.20 4.48 36.59
CA LEU A 375 -46.42 3.06 36.83
C LEU A 375 -47.93 2.68 36.75
N GLN A 376 -48.83 3.48 37.35
CA GLN A 376 -50.27 3.29 37.24
C GLN A 376 -50.77 3.42 35.79
N ARG A 377 -50.20 4.30 34.99
CA ARG A 377 -50.54 4.46 33.58
C ARG A 377 -50.07 3.34 32.70
N LEU A 378 -48.88 2.76 33.00
CA LEU A 378 -48.37 1.55 32.33
C LEU A 378 -49.28 0.33 32.62
N GLU A 379 -49.66 0.12 33.88
CA GLU A 379 -50.60 -0.99 34.21
C GLU A 379 -51.99 -0.82 33.57
N GLN A 380 -52.50 0.41 33.44
CA GLN A 380 -53.75 0.66 32.70
C GLN A 380 -53.65 0.29 31.22
N LEU A 381 -52.55 0.70 30.55
CA LEU A 381 -52.31 0.39 29.14
C LEU A 381 -52.08 -1.10 28.89
N GLU A 382 -51.43 -1.82 29.79
CA GLU A 382 -51.28 -3.26 29.70
C GLU A 382 -52.60 -4.01 29.85
N ASN A 383 -53.50 -3.54 30.70
CA ASN A 383 -54.83 -4.12 30.88
C ASN A 383 -55.74 -3.80 29.67
N GLU A 384 -55.68 -2.63 29.08
CA GLU A 384 -56.36 -2.30 27.83
C GLU A 384 -55.87 -3.14 26.64
N LEU A 385 -54.58 -3.40 26.55
CA LEU A 385 -54.00 -4.28 25.55
C LEU A 385 -54.39 -5.76 25.72
N LYS A 386 -54.60 -6.21 26.98
CA LYS A 386 -55.11 -7.56 27.23
C LYS A 386 -56.55 -7.72 26.82
N THR A 387 -57.39 -6.74 27.14
CA THR A 387 -58.83 -6.76 26.75
C THR A 387 -59.04 -6.66 25.25
N LEU A 388 -58.15 -5.95 24.50
CA LEU A 388 -58.21 -5.91 23.04
C LEU A 388 -57.65 -7.16 22.33
N LYS A 389 -56.89 -8.00 23.04
CA LYS A 389 -56.44 -9.29 22.53
C LYS A 389 -57.40 -10.45 22.75
N GLU A 390 -58.41 -10.26 23.62
CA GLU A 390 -59.46 -11.25 23.92
C GLU A 390 -60.78 -10.97 23.20
N GLN A 391 -60.86 -9.94 22.39
CA GLN A 391 -61.92 -9.68 21.39
C GLN A 391 -61.44 -10.06 19.97
#